data_418b15fb588f651ec7920df0280fde6f
#
_entry.id   418b15fb588f651ec7920df0280fde6f
#
_cell.length_a   1.000
_cell.length_b   1.000
_cell.length_c   1.000
_cell.angle_alpha   90.00
_cell.angle_beta   90.00
_cell.angle_gamma   90.00
#
_symmetry.space_group_name_H-M   'P 1'
#
loop_
_entity.id
_entity.type
_entity.pdbx_description
1 polymer ?
#
loop_
_entity_poly.entity_id
_entity_poly.type
_entity_poly.pdbx_seq_one_letter_code
_entity_poly.pdbx_strand_id
1 'polypeptide(L)'
;MSKIFWPEITNEINLKAFKEFNKYDKIIRSKSDLENYKINNILIGDLIYDSFLKKNLVPTLDVSSKNFKNFFLESLKLYFFWENYLKKYNVKSLVLYHCVYISAFPGRIALSKKIPTFIYNYERLYRLSQSRKFVGLEYLDYKKKFNLFSKNKKKKFLNFSNKKLIERFGGRVSSDIPYLSKTAYGKIKRKRVIKKSNKIKILIATHSFVDSPHFFGNNFFT
;
A
#
# COMPACT_ATOMS: atom_id res chain seq x y z
N MET A 1 26.93 -2.64 12.36
CA MET A 1 25.98 -1.72 13.00
C MET A 1 25.01 -1.20 11.96
N SER A 2 23.72 -1.42 12.12
CA SER A 2 22.69 -0.79 11.29
C SER A 2 22.59 0.69 11.68
N LYS A 3 22.74 1.61 10.73
CA LYS A 3 22.49 3.02 10.98
C LYS A 3 21.01 3.31 10.72
N ILE A 4 20.32 3.88 11.70
CA ILE A 4 19.01 4.50 11.47
C ILE A 4 19.27 5.75 10.66
N PHE A 5 18.60 5.85 9.53
CA PHE A 5 18.79 6.92 8.58
C PHE A 5 17.50 7.74 8.44
N TRP A 6 17.62 9.05 8.64
CA TRP A 6 16.53 10.00 8.40
C TRP A 6 16.80 10.81 7.15
N PRO A 7 15.79 11.02 6.27
CA PRO A 7 15.95 11.87 5.10
C PRO A 7 16.38 13.28 5.47
N GLU A 8 17.53 13.70 5.01
CA GLU A 8 18.00 15.08 5.14
C GLU A 8 17.67 15.85 3.85
N ILE A 9 16.85 16.87 3.99
CA ILE A 9 16.41 17.71 2.88
C ILE A 9 17.39 18.87 2.69
N THR A 10 18.30 18.72 1.75
CA THR A 10 19.29 19.75 1.39
C THR A 10 18.66 20.89 0.58
N ASN A 11 19.37 22.02 0.46
CA ASN A 11 18.95 23.14 -0.39
C ASN A 11 18.76 22.72 -1.84
N GLU A 12 19.61 21.84 -2.38
CA GLU A 12 19.46 21.29 -3.73
C GLU A 12 18.14 20.54 -3.92
N ILE A 13 17.77 19.69 -2.95
CA ILE A 13 16.50 18.96 -2.96
C ILE A 13 15.31 19.91 -2.91
N ASN A 14 15.38 20.91 -2.03
CA ASN A 14 14.35 21.95 -1.95
C ASN A 14 14.17 22.67 -3.28
N LEU A 15 15.24 23.12 -3.91
CA LEU A 15 15.17 23.81 -5.21
C LEU A 15 14.56 22.92 -6.30
N LYS A 16 14.93 21.65 -6.38
CA LYS A 16 14.32 20.69 -7.33
C LYS A 16 12.81 20.52 -7.07
N ALA A 17 12.42 20.35 -5.80
CA ALA A 17 11.03 20.19 -5.41
C ALA A 17 10.22 21.46 -5.75
N PHE A 18 10.71 22.64 -5.44
CA PHE A 18 10.03 23.89 -5.78
C PHE A 18 9.93 24.12 -7.29
N LYS A 19 10.98 23.81 -8.06
CA LYS A 19 10.95 23.91 -9.53
C LYS A 19 9.84 23.01 -10.11
N GLU A 20 9.68 21.81 -9.59
CA GLU A 20 8.63 20.91 -10.03
C GLU A 20 7.25 21.36 -9.54
N PHE A 21 7.16 21.81 -8.28
CA PHE A 21 5.94 22.33 -7.70
C PHE A 21 5.37 23.57 -8.43
N ASN A 22 6.22 24.43 -8.94
CA ASN A 22 5.80 25.60 -9.72
C ASN A 22 5.03 25.27 -11.01
N LYS A 23 5.06 24.01 -11.43
CA LYS A 23 4.28 23.52 -12.57
C LYS A 23 2.90 22.99 -12.12
N TYR A 24 2.64 22.87 -10.81
CA TYR A 24 1.50 22.20 -10.23
C TYR A 24 0.18 22.65 -10.86
N ASP A 25 -0.16 23.92 -10.78
CA ASP A 25 -1.44 24.45 -11.24
C ASP A 25 -1.64 24.36 -12.77
N LYS A 26 -0.56 24.12 -13.52
CA LYS A 26 -0.62 23.86 -14.97
C LYS A 26 -0.90 22.39 -15.29
N ILE A 27 -0.41 21.48 -14.47
CA ILE A 27 -0.39 20.04 -14.74
C ILE A 27 -1.50 19.31 -13.99
N ILE A 28 -1.81 19.72 -12.75
CA ILE A 28 -2.76 19.01 -11.87
C ILE A 28 -3.98 19.88 -11.66
N ARG A 29 -5.01 19.65 -12.46
CA ARG A 29 -6.30 20.35 -12.41
C ARG A 29 -7.43 19.45 -11.90
N SER A 30 -7.22 18.14 -11.93
CA SER A 30 -8.19 17.14 -11.51
C SER A 30 -7.51 16.02 -10.72
N LYS A 31 -8.35 15.19 -10.08
CA LYS A 31 -7.86 13.96 -9.42
C LYS A 31 -7.17 13.04 -10.42
N SER A 32 -7.72 12.90 -11.63
CA SER A 32 -7.16 12.05 -12.67
C SER A 32 -5.78 12.52 -13.12
N ASP A 33 -5.55 13.84 -13.20
CA ASP A 33 -4.22 14.37 -13.49
C ASP A 33 -3.23 13.99 -12.41
N LEU A 34 -3.66 14.09 -11.13
CA LEU A 34 -2.84 13.68 -10.00
C LEU A 34 -2.54 12.18 -10.04
N GLU A 35 -3.56 11.34 -10.22
CA GLU A 35 -3.40 9.88 -10.25
C GLU A 35 -2.41 9.42 -11.33
N ASN A 36 -2.36 10.14 -12.45
CA ASN A 36 -1.46 9.87 -13.57
C ASN A 36 -0.14 10.65 -13.53
N TYR A 37 0.09 11.43 -12.46
CA TYR A 37 1.26 12.30 -12.36
C TYR A 37 2.57 11.49 -12.28
N LYS A 38 3.52 11.87 -13.14
CA LYS A 38 4.81 11.21 -13.29
C LYS A 38 5.95 12.21 -13.26
N ILE A 39 7.06 11.80 -12.66
CA ILE A 39 8.37 12.47 -12.80
C ILE A 39 9.33 11.48 -13.48
N ASN A 40 9.98 11.89 -14.58
CA ASN A 40 10.91 11.03 -15.33
C ASN A 40 10.30 9.65 -15.70
N ASN A 41 9.04 9.64 -16.15
CA ASN A 41 8.24 8.45 -16.44
C ASN A 41 7.96 7.53 -15.24
N ILE A 42 8.27 7.95 -14.03
CA ILE A 42 7.95 7.21 -12.81
C ILE A 42 6.61 7.72 -12.28
N LEU A 43 5.60 6.87 -12.27
CA LEU A 43 4.29 7.18 -11.68
C LEU A 43 4.44 7.35 -10.18
N ILE A 44 4.03 8.52 -9.66
CA ILE A 44 4.08 8.84 -8.22
C ILE A 44 2.78 9.43 -7.69
N GLY A 45 1.92 9.90 -8.57
CA GLY A 45 0.70 10.59 -8.20
C GLY A 45 -0.29 9.73 -7.41
N ASP A 46 -0.46 8.46 -7.80
CA ASP A 46 -1.26 7.48 -7.08
C ASP A 46 -0.76 7.27 -5.63
N LEU A 47 0.55 7.24 -5.42
CA LEU A 47 1.13 7.09 -4.08
C LEU A 47 0.92 8.35 -3.22
N ILE A 48 1.01 9.53 -3.83
CA ILE A 48 0.77 10.81 -3.15
C ILE A 48 -0.71 10.90 -2.77
N TYR A 49 -1.60 10.56 -3.70
CA TYR A 49 -3.05 10.53 -3.48
C TYR A 49 -3.40 9.66 -2.27
N ASP A 50 -3.02 8.37 -2.31
CA ASP A 50 -3.30 7.41 -1.24
C ASP A 50 -2.72 7.85 0.11
N SER A 51 -1.51 8.43 0.09
CA SER A 51 -0.86 8.93 1.30
C SER A 51 -1.61 10.09 1.94
N PHE A 52 -2.15 11.00 1.11
CA PHE A 52 -2.93 12.12 1.60
C PHE A 52 -4.23 11.66 2.25
N LEU A 53 -4.96 10.74 1.60
CA LEU A 53 -6.18 10.16 2.16
C LEU A 53 -5.91 9.50 3.51
N LYS A 54 -4.85 8.69 3.59
CA LYS A 54 -4.47 7.97 4.81
C LYS A 54 -4.10 8.92 5.95
N LYS A 55 -3.31 9.95 5.64
CA LYS A 55 -2.84 10.92 6.65
C LYS A 55 -3.97 11.76 7.21
N ASN A 56 -4.92 12.18 6.36
CA ASN A 56 -5.99 13.09 6.75
C ASN A 56 -7.31 12.37 7.09
N LEU A 57 -7.37 11.04 6.93
CA LEU A 57 -8.57 10.21 7.13
C LEU A 57 -9.79 10.71 6.35
N VAL A 58 -9.57 11.11 5.09
CA VAL A 58 -10.61 11.62 4.19
C VAL A 58 -10.83 10.66 3.02
N PRO A 59 -12.08 10.45 2.56
CA PRO A 59 -12.38 9.50 1.48
C PRO A 59 -12.00 10.03 0.10
N THR A 60 -11.77 11.31 -0.04
CA THR A 60 -11.37 11.97 -1.29
C THR A 60 -10.57 13.23 -0.98
N LEU A 61 -9.95 13.82 -2.00
CA LEU A 61 -9.18 15.06 -1.86
C LEU A 61 -9.63 16.11 -2.87
N ASP A 62 -9.37 17.37 -2.51
CA ASP A 62 -9.45 18.52 -3.40
C ASP A 62 -8.02 18.93 -3.77
N VAL A 63 -7.70 18.78 -5.07
CA VAL A 63 -6.37 19.13 -5.61
C VAL A 63 -6.06 20.61 -5.50
N SER A 64 -7.07 21.50 -5.42
CA SER A 64 -6.89 22.93 -5.29
C SER A 64 -6.59 23.37 -3.86
N SER A 65 -6.87 22.52 -2.86
CA SER A 65 -6.75 22.89 -1.46
C SER A 65 -5.30 23.17 -1.06
N LYS A 66 -5.10 24.21 -0.24
CA LYS A 66 -3.78 24.58 0.31
C LYS A 66 -3.14 23.43 1.10
N ASN A 67 -3.96 22.65 1.83
CA ASN A 67 -3.48 21.50 2.60
C ASN A 67 -2.88 20.43 1.68
N PHE A 68 -3.58 20.12 0.57
CA PHE A 68 -3.07 19.15 -0.39
C PHE A 68 -1.80 19.67 -1.12
N LYS A 69 -1.78 20.93 -1.56
CA LYS A 69 -0.63 21.54 -2.21
C LYS A 69 0.63 21.49 -1.33
N ASN A 70 0.48 21.81 -0.05
CA ASN A 70 1.58 21.68 0.92
C ASN A 70 2.05 20.23 1.05
N PHE A 71 1.13 19.29 1.17
CA PHE A 71 1.46 17.86 1.25
C PHE A 71 2.15 17.35 -0.02
N PHE A 72 1.71 17.81 -1.18
CA PHE A 72 2.32 17.49 -2.46
C PHE A 72 3.76 17.99 -2.54
N LEU A 73 4.03 19.23 -2.13
CA LEU A 73 5.39 19.79 -2.07
C LEU A 73 6.31 18.96 -1.15
N GLU A 74 5.84 18.61 0.04
CA GLU A 74 6.62 17.75 0.95
C GLU A 74 6.88 16.35 0.35
N SER A 75 5.90 15.81 -0.37
CA SER A 75 6.06 14.56 -1.10
C SER A 75 7.11 14.66 -2.21
N LEU A 76 7.17 15.79 -2.93
CA LEU A 76 8.22 16.03 -3.92
C LEU A 76 9.62 16.11 -3.30
N LYS A 77 9.76 16.74 -2.13
CA LYS A 77 11.05 16.77 -1.42
C LYS A 77 11.51 15.35 -1.08
N LEU A 78 10.60 14.50 -0.59
CA LEU A 78 10.91 13.10 -0.29
C LEU A 78 11.27 12.31 -1.56
N TYR A 79 10.56 12.55 -2.67
CA TYR A 79 10.88 11.91 -3.95
C TYR A 79 12.29 12.28 -4.43
N PHE A 80 12.63 13.56 -4.47
CA PHE A 80 13.97 14.04 -4.91
C PHE A 80 15.08 13.63 -3.96
N PHE A 81 14.77 13.50 -2.66
CA PHE A 81 15.71 12.90 -1.72
C PHE A 81 16.09 11.47 -2.14
N TRP A 82 15.11 10.60 -2.40
CA TRP A 82 15.37 9.22 -2.82
C TRP A 82 16.01 9.14 -4.20
N GLU A 83 15.62 10.01 -5.12
CA GLU A 83 16.27 10.09 -6.45
C GLU A 83 17.75 10.42 -6.32
N ASN A 84 18.11 11.42 -5.53
CA ASN A 84 19.49 11.81 -5.26
C ASN A 84 20.26 10.70 -4.53
N TYR A 85 19.64 10.09 -3.51
CA TYR A 85 20.25 9.00 -2.76
C TYR A 85 20.65 7.83 -3.68
N LEU A 86 19.68 7.34 -4.46
CA LEU A 86 19.90 6.23 -5.40
C LEU A 86 20.78 6.59 -6.61
N LYS A 87 21.06 7.87 -6.82
CA LYS A 87 22.05 8.33 -7.79
C LYS A 87 23.46 8.43 -7.19
N LYS A 88 23.54 8.93 -5.95
CA LYS A 88 24.82 9.17 -5.26
C LYS A 88 25.49 7.87 -4.81
N TYR A 89 24.70 6.92 -4.34
CA TYR A 89 25.21 5.67 -3.75
C TYR A 89 25.04 4.50 -4.71
N ASN A 90 26.04 3.59 -4.74
CA ASN A 90 25.99 2.38 -5.55
C ASN A 90 25.13 1.30 -4.86
N VAL A 91 23.82 1.51 -4.86
CA VAL A 91 22.85 0.59 -4.24
C VAL A 91 22.72 -0.65 -5.12
N LYS A 92 23.09 -1.82 -4.61
CA LYS A 92 23.02 -3.10 -5.32
C LYS A 92 21.66 -3.75 -5.30
N SER A 93 20.90 -3.52 -4.23
CA SER A 93 19.52 -4.01 -4.07
C SER A 93 18.78 -3.17 -3.05
N LEU A 94 17.46 -3.18 -3.12
CA LEU A 94 16.58 -2.49 -2.20
C LEU A 94 15.55 -3.46 -1.64
N VAL A 95 15.38 -3.46 -0.32
CA VAL A 95 14.31 -4.20 0.36
C VAL A 95 13.36 -3.20 1.00
N LEU A 96 12.08 -3.32 0.68
CA LEU A 96 11.01 -2.48 1.19
C LEU A 96 10.13 -3.27 2.15
N TYR A 97 9.53 -2.57 3.10
CA TYR A 97 8.45 -3.09 3.93
C TYR A 97 7.07 -2.83 3.31
N HIS A 98 6.92 -1.69 2.61
CA HIS A 98 5.68 -1.29 1.93
C HIS A 98 5.93 -0.91 0.47
N CYS A 99 4.99 -1.28 -0.40
CA CYS A 99 4.95 -0.86 -1.81
C CYS A 99 3.78 0.09 -2.12
N VAL A 100 3.17 0.65 -1.09
CA VAL A 100 2.06 1.61 -1.15
C VAL A 100 2.47 2.93 -0.48
N TYR A 101 1.72 3.99 -0.73
CA TYR A 101 2.00 5.34 -0.21
C TYR A 101 3.33 5.92 -0.69
N ILE A 102 3.68 7.10 -0.21
CA ILE A 102 4.97 7.75 -0.50
C ILE A 102 6.19 6.96 0.01
N SER A 103 6.00 6.00 0.93
CA SER A 103 7.05 5.06 1.35
C SER A 103 7.52 4.14 0.22
N ALA A 104 6.76 4.02 -0.88
CA ALA A 104 7.12 3.25 -2.06
C ALA A 104 7.98 4.04 -3.08
N PHE A 105 8.22 5.32 -2.88
CA PHE A 105 9.06 6.12 -3.79
C PHE A 105 10.42 5.48 -4.07
N PRO A 106 11.23 5.09 -3.06
CA PRO A 106 12.52 4.47 -3.32
C PRO A 106 12.40 3.22 -4.19
N GLY A 107 11.33 2.43 -4.00
CA GLY A 107 11.09 1.23 -4.80
C GLY A 107 10.80 1.53 -6.27
N ARG A 108 9.94 2.50 -6.56
CA ARG A 108 9.64 2.89 -7.94
C ARG A 108 10.83 3.51 -8.65
N ILE A 109 11.61 4.34 -7.95
CA ILE A 109 12.86 4.92 -8.48
C ILE A 109 13.90 3.83 -8.70
N ALA A 110 14.08 2.89 -7.79
CA ALA A 110 15.01 1.79 -7.93
C ALA A 110 14.65 0.89 -9.13
N LEU A 111 13.36 0.57 -9.31
CA LEU A 111 12.87 -0.19 -10.46
C LEU A 111 13.15 0.52 -11.78
N SER A 112 12.97 1.83 -11.87
CA SER A 112 13.29 2.60 -13.09
C SER A 112 14.78 2.58 -13.42
N LYS A 113 15.62 2.49 -12.39
CA LYS A 113 17.09 2.36 -12.51
C LYS A 113 17.56 0.91 -12.67
N LYS A 114 16.63 -0.06 -12.82
CA LYS A 114 16.93 -1.51 -12.91
C LYS A 114 17.63 -2.08 -11.67
N ILE A 115 17.54 -1.41 -10.52
CA ILE A 115 18.08 -1.92 -9.26
C ILE A 115 17.15 -3.03 -8.76
N PRO A 116 17.67 -4.23 -8.42
CA PRO A 116 16.87 -5.31 -7.85
C PRO A 116 16.11 -4.84 -6.61
N THR A 117 14.78 -4.88 -6.67
CA THR A 117 13.92 -4.36 -5.64
C THR A 117 13.01 -5.46 -5.11
N PHE A 118 12.95 -5.58 -3.80
CA PHE A 118 12.18 -6.60 -3.11
C PHE A 118 11.28 -5.97 -2.08
N ILE A 119 10.17 -6.65 -1.77
CA ILE A 119 9.33 -6.33 -0.63
C ILE A 119 9.29 -7.51 0.32
N TYR A 120 9.49 -7.23 1.59
CA TYR A 120 9.34 -8.19 2.67
C TYR A 120 7.91 -8.14 3.21
N ASN A 121 7.22 -9.29 3.16
CA ASN A 121 5.89 -9.44 3.73
C ASN A 121 5.90 -10.67 4.67
N TYR A 122 6.14 -10.42 5.95
CA TYR A 122 6.15 -11.33 7.10
C TYR A 122 6.85 -12.68 6.91
N GLU A 123 6.51 -13.43 5.87
CA GLU A 123 7.02 -14.80 5.66
C GLU A 123 7.81 -14.93 4.36
N ARG A 124 7.74 -13.95 3.47
CA ARG A 124 8.30 -14.05 2.12
C ARG A 124 8.94 -12.76 1.65
N LEU A 125 9.92 -12.93 0.81
CA LEU A 125 10.54 -11.86 0.06
C LEU A 125 10.05 -11.94 -1.40
N TYR A 126 9.37 -10.91 -1.87
CA TYR A 126 8.87 -10.84 -3.24
C TYR A 126 9.70 -9.87 -4.06
N ARG A 127 10.10 -10.30 -5.24
CA ARG A 127 10.76 -9.41 -6.20
C ARG A 127 9.71 -8.56 -6.90
N LEU A 128 9.94 -7.24 -6.90
CA LEU A 128 9.16 -6.28 -7.68
C LEU A 128 9.71 -6.16 -9.10
N SER A 129 8.87 -5.73 -10.04
CA SER A 129 9.22 -5.43 -11.42
C SER A 129 8.41 -4.24 -11.91
N GLN A 130 8.70 -3.72 -13.12
CA GLN A 130 7.92 -2.65 -13.73
C GLN A 130 6.45 -3.04 -13.94
N SER A 131 6.19 -4.31 -14.28
CA SER A 131 4.83 -4.85 -14.45
C SER A 131 4.20 -5.30 -13.13
N ARG A 132 4.99 -5.44 -12.07
CA ARG A 132 4.54 -5.90 -10.74
C ARG A 132 5.06 -4.96 -9.67
N LYS A 133 4.41 -3.80 -9.55
CA LYS A 133 4.77 -2.75 -8.57
C LYS A 133 4.19 -3.01 -7.19
N PHE A 134 3.15 -3.83 -7.11
CA PHE A 134 2.47 -4.22 -5.87
C PHE A 134 2.57 -5.72 -5.66
N VAL A 135 2.53 -6.13 -4.39
CA VAL A 135 2.44 -7.54 -3.97
C VAL A 135 1.27 -7.70 -2.99
N GLY A 136 0.84 -8.93 -2.81
CA GLY A 136 -0.28 -9.23 -1.89
C GLY A 136 -1.60 -9.52 -2.61
N LEU A 137 -1.64 -9.38 -3.95
CA LEU A 137 -2.80 -9.74 -4.77
C LEU A 137 -2.72 -11.17 -5.34
N GLU A 138 -1.73 -11.94 -4.92
CA GLU A 138 -1.51 -13.31 -5.39
C GLU A 138 -2.64 -14.27 -5.00
N TYR A 139 -3.43 -13.92 -4.01
CA TYR A 139 -4.61 -14.69 -3.61
C TYR A 139 -5.71 -14.66 -4.67
N LEU A 140 -5.71 -13.71 -5.60
CA LEU A 140 -6.69 -13.67 -6.69
C LEU A 140 -6.61 -14.91 -7.59
N ASP A 141 -5.43 -15.51 -7.70
CA ASP A 141 -5.18 -16.72 -8.50
C ASP A 141 -5.23 -18.01 -7.67
N TYR A 142 -5.58 -17.93 -6.39
CA TYR A 142 -5.45 -19.09 -5.50
C TYR A 142 -6.21 -20.32 -5.99
N LYS A 143 -7.43 -20.14 -6.51
CA LYS A 143 -8.26 -21.22 -7.02
C LYS A 143 -7.59 -21.96 -8.17
N LYS A 144 -7.04 -21.18 -9.14
CA LYS A 144 -6.30 -21.72 -10.27
C LYS A 144 -5.07 -22.50 -9.81
N LYS A 145 -4.25 -21.91 -8.94
CA LYS A 145 -3.05 -22.53 -8.36
C LYS A 145 -3.38 -23.77 -7.52
N PHE A 146 -4.44 -23.70 -6.70
CA PHE A 146 -4.88 -24.84 -5.89
C PHE A 146 -5.32 -26.01 -6.77
N ASN A 147 -6.00 -25.74 -7.89
CA ASN A 147 -6.44 -26.78 -8.80
C ASN A 147 -5.30 -27.55 -9.48
N LEU A 148 -4.10 -26.96 -9.58
CA LEU A 148 -2.91 -27.61 -10.13
C LEU A 148 -2.25 -28.61 -9.16
N PHE A 149 -2.60 -28.61 -7.87
CA PHE A 149 -2.03 -29.53 -6.92
C PHE A 149 -2.60 -30.94 -7.04
N SER A 150 -1.76 -31.94 -6.77
CA SER A 150 -2.23 -33.34 -6.66
C SER A 150 -3.27 -33.52 -5.54
N LYS A 151 -4.08 -34.55 -5.67
CA LYS A 151 -5.14 -34.87 -4.70
C LYS A 151 -4.61 -34.95 -3.26
N ASN A 152 -3.45 -35.55 -3.05
CA ASN A 152 -2.82 -35.67 -1.72
C ASN A 152 -2.37 -34.31 -1.16
N LYS A 153 -1.78 -33.44 -1.99
CA LYS A 153 -1.43 -32.08 -1.57
C LYS A 153 -2.67 -31.26 -1.23
N LYS A 154 -3.74 -31.34 -2.04
CA LYS A 154 -5.01 -30.68 -1.74
C LYS A 154 -5.56 -31.09 -0.39
N LYS A 155 -5.62 -32.41 -0.10
CA LYS A 155 -6.08 -32.94 1.20
C LYS A 155 -5.25 -32.40 2.36
N LYS A 156 -3.91 -32.41 2.22
CA LYS A 156 -3.00 -31.87 3.25
C LYS A 156 -3.25 -30.39 3.52
N PHE A 157 -3.41 -29.58 2.47
CA PHE A 157 -3.64 -28.14 2.62
C PHE A 157 -5.02 -27.84 3.20
N LEU A 158 -6.05 -28.57 2.81
CA LEU A 158 -7.39 -28.41 3.37
C LEU A 158 -7.40 -28.74 4.88
N ASN A 159 -6.76 -29.84 5.29
CA ASN A 159 -6.66 -30.19 6.70
C ASN A 159 -5.90 -29.14 7.52
N PHE A 160 -4.79 -28.63 6.98
CA PHE A 160 -4.04 -27.54 7.61
C PHE A 160 -4.89 -26.27 7.75
N SER A 161 -5.56 -25.86 6.67
CA SER A 161 -6.40 -24.65 6.67
C SER A 161 -7.57 -24.79 7.63
N ASN A 162 -8.23 -25.94 7.65
CA ASN A 162 -9.34 -26.21 8.59
C ASN A 162 -8.87 -26.11 10.05
N LYS A 163 -7.71 -26.68 10.37
CA LYS A 163 -7.12 -26.55 11.71
C LYS A 163 -6.90 -25.08 12.07
N LYS A 164 -6.31 -24.27 11.17
CA LYS A 164 -6.10 -22.84 11.39
C LYS A 164 -7.40 -22.05 11.54
N LEU A 165 -8.42 -22.37 10.78
CA LEU A 165 -9.74 -21.76 10.91
C LEU A 165 -10.39 -22.07 12.25
N ILE A 166 -10.37 -23.34 12.69
CA ILE A 166 -10.91 -23.77 13.99
C ILE A 166 -10.19 -23.02 15.13
N GLU A 167 -8.86 -22.95 15.09
CA GLU A 167 -8.06 -22.20 16.06
C GLU A 167 -8.49 -20.71 16.09
N ARG A 168 -8.63 -20.10 14.93
CA ARG A 168 -9.00 -18.67 14.82
C ARG A 168 -10.42 -18.40 15.33
N PHE A 169 -11.38 -19.23 14.94
CA PHE A 169 -12.78 -19.10 15.43
C PHE A 169 -12.89 -19.45 16.92
N GLY A 170 -12.00 -20.30 17.44
CA GLY A 170 -11.85 -20.56 18.88
C GLY A 170 -11.22 -19.43 19.68
N GLY A 171 -10.84 -18.34 19.01
CA GLY A 171 -10.31 -17.15 19.68
C GLY A 171 -8.79 -17.07 19.79
N ARG A 172 -8.05 -17.94 19.10
CA ARG A 172 -6.61 -17.87 19.05
C ARG A 172 -6.17 -16.74 18.14
N VAL A 173 -5.29 -15.87 18.64
CA VAL A 173 -4.65 -14.84 17.81
C VAL A 173 -3.61 -15.53 16.93
N SER A 174 -3.72 -15.33 15.62
CA SER A 174 -2.77 -15.90 14.66
C SER A 174 -1.45 -15.15 14.69
N SER A 175 -0.35 -15.89 14.54
CA SER A 175 0.98 -15.30 14.33
C SER A 175 1.09 -14.46 13.06
N ASP A 176 0.14 -14.65 12.13
CA ASP A 176 0.09 -13.93 10.86
C ASP A 176 -0.30 -12.45 11.02
N ILE A 177 -0.81 -12.08 12.22
CA ILE A 177 -1.23 -10.71 12.54
C ILE A 177 -0.62 -10.32 13.90
N PRO A 178 0.70 -10.15 13.99
CA PRO A 178 1.41 -10.00 15.27
C PRO A 178 1.06 -8.71 16.03
N TYR A 179 0.46 -7.73 15.35
CA TYR A 179 0.02 -6.47 15.97
C TYR A 179 -1.37 -6.56 16.62
N LEU A 180 -2.09 -7.67 16.45
CA LEU A 180 -3.37 -7.88 17.13
C LEU A 180 -3.15 -8.66 18.43
N SER A 181 -3.41 -8.02 19.55
CA SER A 181 -3.41 -8.65 20.88
C SER A 181 -4.70 -9.42 21.18
N LYS A 182 -5.79 -9.15 20.45
CA LYS A 182 -7.11 -9.75 20.64
C LYS A 182 -7.73 -10.13 19.31
N THR A 183 -8.48 -11.24 19.32
CA THR A 183 -9.27 -11.68 18.16
C THR A 183 -10.72 -11.19 18.25
N ALA A 184 -11.35 -10.98 17.09
CA ALA A 184 -12.78 -10.72 17.00
C ALA A 184 -13.65 -11.94 17.38
N TYR A 185 -13.07 -13.14 17.42
CA TYR A 185 -13.74 -14.42 17.61
C TYR A 185 -13.64 -14.98 19.04
N GLY A 186 -13.35 -14.15 20.04
CA GLY A 186 -13.29 -14.61 21.44
C GLY A 186 -14.67 -14.91 22.05
N LYS A 187 -14.67 -15.52 23.23
CA LYS A 187 -15.89 -15.84 24.02
C LYS A 187 -16.65 -14.62 24.54
N ILE A 188 -16.59 -13.49 23.85
CA ILE A 188 -17.30 -12.28 24.28
C ILE A 188 -18.78 -12.46 23.97
N LYS A 189 -19.61 -12.52 25.00
CA LYS A 189 -21.09 -12.46 24.85
C LYS A 189 -21.44 -11.09 24.26
N ARG A 190 -21.76 -11.05 22.99
CA ARG A 190 -22.17 -9.81 22.31
C ARG A 190 -23.70 -9.73 22.32
N LYS A 191 -24.21 -8.59 22.75
CA LYS A 191 -25.63 -8.29 22.56
C LYS A 191 -25.89 -8.16 21.05
N ARG A 192 -27.08 -8.66 20.63
CA ARG A 192 -27.52 -8.55 19.24
C ARG A 192 -27.72 -7.08 18.89
N VAL A 193 -26.92 -6.56 17.95
CA VAL A 193 -27.00 -5.17 17.50
C VAL A 193 -28.16 -4.98 16.51
N ILE A 194 -28.41 -5.97 15.64
CA ILE A 194 -29.46 -5.88 14.61
C ILE A 194 -30.74 -6.49 15.19
N LYS A 195 -31.80 -5.72 15.30
CA LYS A 195 -33.13 -6.17 15.79
C LYS A 195 -33.64 -7.29 14.93
N LYS A 196 -34.32 -8.28 15.58
CA LYS A 196 -35.03 -9.36 14.89
C LYS A 196 -36.18 -8.75 14.06
N SER A 197 -36.26 -9.07 12.79
CA SER A 197 -37.36 -8.64 11.91
C SER A 197 -37.49 -9.66 10.76
N ASN A 198 -38.67 -9.66 10.12
CA ASN A 198 -38.94 -10.48 8.94
C ASN A 198 -38.47 -9.82 7.63
N LYS A 199 -37.91 -8.62 7.72
CA LYS A 199 -37.38 -7.90 6.56
C LYS A 199 -36.02 -8.51 6.14
N ILE A 200 -35.74 -8.46 4.85
CA ILE A 200 -34.43 -8.83 4.30
C ILE A 200 -33.36 -7.90 4.91
N LYS A 201 -32.29 -8.50 5.38
CA LYS A 201 -31.14 -7.79 5.98
C LYS A 201 -29.96 -7.94 5.05
N ILE A 202 -29.44 -6.81 4.62
CA ILE A 202 -28.26 -6.75 3.77
C ILE A 202 -27.11 -6.21 4.64
N LEU A 203 -26.02 -6.97 4.74
CA LEU A 203 -24.76 -6.52 5.33
C LEU A 203 -23.80 -6.19 4.20
N ILE A 204 -23.38 -4.93 4.15
CA ILE A 204 -22.34 -4.49 3.21
C ILE A 204 -21.07 -4.28 4.04
N ALA A 205 -20.07 -5.15 3.84
CA ALA A 205 -18.76 -5.02 4.43
C ALA A 205 -17.88 -4.25 3.42
N THR A 206 -17.67 -2.96 3.67
CA THR A 206 -16.81 -2.12 2.83
C THR A 206 -15.38 -2.13 3.33
N HIS A 207 -14.43 -1.97 2.40
CA HIS A 207 -13.05 -1.65 2.73
C HIS A 207 -12.93 -0.19 3.21
N SER A 208 -11.82 0.14 3.87
CA SER A 208 -11.52 1.51 4.23
C SER A 208 -11.24 2.34 2.98
N PHE A 209 -12.02 3.40 2.74
CA PHE A 209 -11.84 4.31 1.59
C PHE A 209 -10.56 5.16 1.66
N VAL A 210 -9.87 5.14 2.80
CA VAL A 210 -8.63 5.90 3.03
C VAL A 210 -7.38 5.02 2.96
N ASP A 211 -7.53 3.70 2.76
CA ASP A 211 -6.42 2.75 2.88
C ASP A 211 -6.02 2.18 1.52
N SER A 212 -5.11 2.85 0.85
CA SER A 212 -4.48 2.42 -0.41
C SER A 212 -5.48 2.05 -1.51
N PRO A 213 -6.42 2.94 -1.89
CA PRO A 213 -7.42 2.62 -2.90
C PRO A 213 -6.81 2.16 -4.23
N HIS A 214 -5.70 2.74 -4.67
CA HIS A 214 -5.02 2.32 -5.91
C HIS A 214 -4.35 0.95 -5.82
N PHE A 215 -4.04 0.47 -4.61
CA PHE A 215 -3.54 -0.88 -4.41
C PHE A 215 -4.65 -1.93 -4.55
N PHE A 216 -5.85 -1.64 -4.04
CA PHE A 216 -6.98 -2.55 -4.03
C PHE A 216 -7.86 -2.47 -5.29
N GLY A 217 -7.57 -1.60 -6.21
CA GLY A 217 -8.32 -1.39 -7.43
C GLY A 217 -8.38 0.08 -7.84
N ASN A 218 -9.45 0.46 -8.49
CA ASN A 218 -9.65 1.83 -8.90
C ASN A 218 -10.25 2.66 -7.77
N ASN A 219 -10.04 3.98 -7.86
CA ASN A 219 -10.64 4.93 -6.97
C ASN A 219 -12.17 4.83 -7.01
N PHE A 220 -12.80 4.63 -5.85
CA PHE A 220 -14.26 4.48 -5.74
C PHE A 220 -15.00 5.83 -5.87
N PHE A 221 -14.28 6.94 -5.79
CA PHE A 221 -14.85 8.30 -5.84
C PHE A 221 -14.16 9.09 -6.96
N THR A 222 -14.69 8.94 -8.15
CA THR A 222 -14.35 9.80 -9.30
C THR A 222 -15.11 11.09 -9.27
#